data_93853e2d59f0851e7d3f8dc97fcf4d2a
#
_entry.id   93853e2d59f0851e7d3f8dc97fcf4d2a
#
_cell.length_a   1.000
_cell.length_b   1.000
_cell.length_c   1.000
_cell.angle_alpha   90.00
_cell.angle_beta   90.00
_cell.angle_gamma   90.00
#
_symmetry.space_group_name_H-M   'P 1'
#
loop_
_entity.id
_entity.type
_entity.pdbx_description
1 polymer ?
#
loop_
_entity_poly.entity_id
_entity_poly.type
_entity_poly.pdbx_seq_one_letter_code
_entity_poly.pdbx_strand_id
1 'polypeptide(L)'
;MLIRKKIFFFIASLSFPVTVVIAQTASSKQDKYVFSVAQDGTGDYKTIQQAFDAVPYRNKKPVTINIKNGIYKEKLLLDSTKDFVTLTGADKFNTILTYNDHTGKLSPKGDTINTRTSWSFKILADNFSASNITFQNDAGFSAGQAVAVESDGDRTRFTNCRFIGNQDVLFTNNEKSRQYYQQCYIEGTTDFIFGSATVWFEQCHIHSKKNSHVTAASTPPDKKWGYVFNDCILTGDTSLHNVSLGRPWRPYAAVVYIHCFIGEHIKPEGWSNWNNTDNYKTTRYAEYKNYGPSADPLKRVTWARQLSDEEVKEYNLQKFLSNFIPAKNKTP
;
A
#
# COMPACT_ATOMS: atom_id res chain seq x y z
N MET A 1 -108.81 -6.98 -30.41
CA MET A 1 -107.62 -6.89 -31.29
C MET A 1 -106.60 -6.06 -30.55
N LEU A 2 -105.65 -6.72 -29.83
CA LEU A 2 -104.71 -6.03 -28.98
C LEU A 2 -103.40 -5.80 -29.74
N ILE A 3 -103.01 -4.57 -29.84
CA ILE A 3 -101.74 -4.19 -30.42
C ILE A 3 -100.67 -4.08 -29.31
N ARG A 4 -99.68 -4.99 -29.31
CA ARG A 4 -98.55 -4.94 -28.40
C ARG A 4 -97.48 -3.94 -28.93
N LYS A 5 -97.22 -2.90 -28.23
CA LYS A 5 -96.03 -2.03 -28.43
C LYS A 5 -94.81 -2.72 -27.88
N LYS A 6 -93.79 -2.94 -28.70
CA LYS A 6 -92.40 -3.28 -28.28
C LYS A 6 -91.61 -2.04 -27.96
N ILE A 7 -91.07 -1.96 -26.74
CA ILE A 7 -90.16 -0.92 -26.33
C ILE A 7 -88.78 -1.47 -26.56
N PHE A 8 -87.94 -0.75 -27.36
CA PHE A 8 -86.51 -1.05 -27.54
C PHE A 8 -85.76 -0.21 -26.53
N PHE A 9 -84.99 -0.85 -25.64
CA PHE A 9 -84.02 -0.21 -24.78
C PHE A 9 -82.67 -0.15 -25.55
N PHE A 10 -82.15 1.03 -25.80
CA PHE A 10 -80.80 1.28 -26.31
C PHE A 10 -79.87 1.35 -25.11
N ILE A 11 -78.96 0.41 -24.92
CA ILE A 11 -77.85 0.48 -23.93
C ILE A 11 -76.67 1.12 -24.65
N ALA A 12 -76.40 2.35 -24.35
CA ALA A 12 -75.15 3.05 -24.78
C ALA A 12 -74.03 2.55 -23.84
N SER A 13 -73.11 1.79 -24.36
CA SER A 13 -71.85 1.42 -23.65
C SER A 13 -70.85 2.60 -23.74
N LEU A 14 -70.64 3.31 -22.63
CA LEU A 14 -69.54 4.23 -22.49
C LEU A 14 -68.24 3.44 -22.24
N SER A 15 -67.37 3.35 -23.22
CA SER A 15 -65.98 2.84 -23.08
C SER A 15 -65.08 4.00 -22.65
N PHE A 16 -64.65 4.00 -21.40
CA PHE A 16 -63.56 4.89 -20.94
C PHE A 16 -62.20 4.30 -21.33
N PRO A 17 -61.30 5.08 -21.96
CA PRO A 17 -59.96 4.59 -22.22
C PRO A 17 -59.19 4.54 -20.87
N VAL A 18 -58.78 3.39 -20.45
CA VAL A 18 -57.86 3.20 -19.33
C VAL A 18 -56.46 3.59 -19.80
N THR A 19 -56.03 4.80 -19.47
CA THR A 19 -54.64 5.20 -19.70
C THR A 19 -53.77 4.55 -18.64
N VAL A 20 -53.07 3.46 -19.04
CA VAL A 20 -52.04 2.84 -18.20
C VAL A 20 -50.83 3.79 -18.16
N VAL A 21 -50.68 4.55 -17.08
CA VAL A 21 -49.48 5.28 -16.77
C VAL A 21 -48.44 4.27 -16.31
N ILE A 22 -47.55 3.84 -17.21
CA ILE A 22 -46.34 3.11 -16.83
C ILE A 22 -45.43 4.08 -16.10
N ALA A 23 -45.48 4.07 -14.77
CA ALA A 23 -44.49 4.74 -13.94
C ALA A 23 -43.14 4.04 -14.22
N GLN A 24 -42.28 4.65 -15.01
CA GLN A 24 -40.88 4.28 -15.07
C GLN A 24 -40.31 4.55 -13.66
N THR A 25 -40.18 3.49 -12.87
CA THR A 25 -39.39 3.53 -11.66
C THR A 25 -37.94 3.82 -12.09
N ALA A 26 -37.55 5.05 -11.92
CA ALA A 26 -36.12 5.39 -11.94
C ALA A 26 -35.47 4.50 -10.87
N SER A 27 -34.77 3.46 -11.33
CA SER A 27 -33.90 2.65 -10.48
C SER A 27 -32.91 3.66 -9.86
N SER A 28 -33.09 3.98 -8.58
CA SER A 28 -32.07 4.65 -7.81
C SER A 28 -30.83 3.79 -7.95
N LYS A 29 -29.76 4.28 -8.60
CA LYS A 29 -28.44 3.66 -8.55
C LYS A 29 -28.11 3.56 -7.07
N GLN A 30 -28.38 2.41 -6.48
CA GLN A 30 -27.92 2.11 -5.14
C GLN A 30 -26.40 2.21 -5.19
N ASP A 31 -25.81 3.12 -4.43
CA ASP A 31 -24.37 3.30 -4.39
C ASP A 31 -23.72 1.94 -4.15
N LYS A 32 -23.04 1.43 -5.16
CA LYS A 32 -22.36 0.14 -5.07
C LYS A 32 -21.02 0.38 -4.38
N TYR A 33 -20.79 -0.26 -3.24
CA TYR A 33 -19.55 -0.14 -2.47
C TYR A 33 -18.68 -1.41 -2.56
N VAL A 34 -19.05 -2.34 -3.41
CA VAL A 34 -18.24 -3.53 -3.74
C VAL A 34 -18.11 -3.62 -5.25
N PHE A 35 -16.88 -3.51 -5.73
CA PHE A 35 -16.54 -3.61 -7.15
C PHE A 35 -15.74 -4.87 -7.43
N SER A 36 -15.79 -5.34 -8.66
CA SER A 36 -14.94 -6.40 -9.17
C SER A 36 -14.17 -5.93 -10.41
N VAL A 37 -12.88 -6.29 -10.45
CA VAL A 37 -11.99 -5.99 -11.59
C VAL A 37 -11.55 -7.30 -12.22
N ALA A 38 -11.73 -7.43 -13.54
CA ALA A 38 -11.32 -8.58 -14.32
C ALA A 38 -11.02 -8.19 -15.76
N GLN A 39 -9.81 -8.47 -16.25
CA GLN A 39 -9.38 -8.15 -17.62
C GLN A 39 -10.20 -8.84 -18.69
N ASP A 40 -10.75 -10.03 -18.39
CA ASP A 40 -11.62 -10.81 -19.28
C ASP A 40 -13.02 -10.21 -19.48
N GLY A 41 -13.33 -9.12 -18.77
CA GLY A 41 -14.62 -8.44 -18.82
C GLY A 41 -15.73 -9.08 -17.98
N THR A 42 -15.42 -10.07 -17.14
CA THR A 42 -16.38 -10.69 -16.21
C THR A 42 -16.54 -9.93 -14.90
N GLY A 43 -15.76 -8.87 -14.70
CA GLY A 43 -15.88 -7.92 -13.58
C GLY A 43 -16.71 -6.68 -13.94
N ASP A 44 -16.97 -5.84 -12.96
CA ASP A 44 -17.61 -4.52 -13.16
C ASP A 44 -16.72 -3.60 -13.99
N TYR A 45 -15.38 -3.75 -13.85
CA TYR A 45 -14.36 -2.98 -14.56
C TYR A 45 -13.29 -3.90 -15.14
N LYS A 46 -12.68 -3.48 -16.24
CA LYS A 46 -11.55 -4.19 -16.86
C LYS A 46 -10.21 -3.75 -16.31
N THR A 47 -10.13 -2.52 -15.81
CA THR A 47 -8.90 -1.93 -15.26
C THR A 47 -9.11 -1.49 -13.82
N ILE A 48 -8.01 -1.44 -13.06
CA ILE A 48 -8.04 -1.03 -11.65
C ILE A 48 -8.29 0.48 -11.55
N GLN A 49 -7.70 1.27 -12.47
CA GLN A 49 -7.93 2.72 -12.46
C GLN A 49 -9.40 3.06 -12.68
N GLN A 50 -10.12 2.34 -13.57
CA GLN A 50 -11.58 2.52 -13.74
C GLN A 50 -12.35 2.28 -12.43
N ALA A 51 -11.95 1.27 -11.65
CA ALA A 51 -12.57 1.02 -10.35
C ALA A 51 -12.25 2.12 -9.34
N PHE A 52 -11.03 2.67 -9.33
CA PHE A 52 -10.69 3.83 -8.50
C PHE A 52 -11.49 5.07 -8.88
N ASP A 53 -11.63 5.34 -10.18
CA ASP A 53 -12.38 6.50 -10.67
C ASP A 53 -13.86 6.42 -10.28
N ALA A 54 -14.42 5.20 -10.19
CA ALA A 54 -15.79 4.96 -9.78
C ALA A 54 -16.05 5.09 -8.27
N VAL A 55 -15.01 5.11 -7.43
CA VAL A 55 -15.17 5.42 -6.00
C VAL A 55 -15.74 6.85 -5.86
N PRO A 56 -16.78 7.07 -5.04
CA PRO A 56 -17.38 8.40 -4.89
C PRO A 56 -16.37 9.49 -4.49
N TYR A 57 -16.55 10.67 -5.02
CA TYR A 57 -15.77 11.85 -4.62
C TYR A 57 -16.00 12.16 -3.14
N ARG A 58 -14.92 12.40 -2.37
CA ARG A 58 -14.95 12.60 -0.91
C ARG A 58 -15.63 11.44 -0.18
N ASN A 59 -15.32 10.23 -0.63
CA ASN A 59 -15.89 9.02 -0.06
C ASN A 59 -15.67 8.95 1.47
N LYS A 60 -16.73 8.53 2.19
CA LYS A 60 -16.73 8.36 3.65
C LYS A 60 -17.16 6.97 4.07
N LYS A 61 -17.44 6.08 3.11
CA LYS A 61 -17.88 4.71 3.37
C LYS A 61 -16.83 3.72 2.88
N PRO A 62 -16.67 2.56 3.53
CA PRO A 62 -15.79 1.51 3.04
C PRO A 62 -16.19 1.07 1.62
N VAL A 63 -15.23 1.06 0.71
CA VAL A 63 -15.37 0.52 -0.65
C VAL A 63 -14.41 -0.65 -0.80
N THR A 64 -14.92 -1.80 -1.24
CA THR A 64 -14.11 -2.99 -1.51
C THR A 64 -13.98 -3.19 -3.01
N ILE A 65 -12.76 -3.41 -3.49
CA ILE A 65 -12.44 -3.71 -4.88
C ILE A 65 -11.78 -5.09 -4.93
N ASN A 66 -12.49 -6.08 -5.43
CA ASN A 66 -11.99 -7.44 -5.60
C ASN A 66 -11.36 -7.60 -6.98
N ILE A 67 -10.10 -8.00 -7.03
CA ILE A 67 -9.31 -8.09 -8.25
C ILE A 67 -9.05 -9.55 -8.59
N LYS A 68 -9.50 -9.99 -9.76
CA LYS A 68 -9.21 -11.33 -10.27
C LYS A 68 -7.74 -11.47 -10.65
N ASN A 69 -7.26 -12.71 -10.74
CA ASN A 69 -5.92 -12.99 -11.24
C ASN A 69 -5.69 -12.34 -12.61
N GLY A 70 -4.50 -11.77 -12.79
CA GLY A 70 -4.10 -11.08 -13.99
C GLY A 70 -2.89 -10.18 -13.76
N ILE A 71 -2.23 -9.78 -14.84
CA ILE A 71 -1.13 -8.80 -14.81
C ILE A 71 -1.70 -7.47 -15.29
N TYR A 72 -1.95 -6.57 -14.34
CA TYR A 72 -2.51 -5.25 -14.58
C TYR A 72 -1.38 -4.24 -14.77
N LYS A 73 -1.02 -4.00 -16.02
CA LYS A 73 0.04 -3.05 -16.39
C LYS A 73 -0.52 -1.63 -16.49
N GLU A 74 -0.68 -0.99 -15.35
CA GLU A 74 -1.31 0.30 -15.20
C GLU A 74 -0.47 1.20 -14.29
N LYS A 75 -0.36 2.50 -14.63
CA LYS A 75 0.17 3.52 -13.72
C LYS A 75 -0.99 4.04 -12.86
N LEU A 76 -1.09 3.52 -11.63
CA LEU A 76 -2.26 3.66 -10.78
C LEU A 76 -2.16 4.84 -9.82
N LEU A 77 -3.21 5.65 -9.75
CA LEU A 77 -3.33 6.72 -8.76
C LEU A 77 -4.64 6.56 -7.97
N LEU A 78 -4.54 6.37 -6.67
CA LEU A 78 -5.67 6.51 -5.75
C LEU A 78 -5.63 7.90 -5.12
N ASP A 79 -6.50 8.77 -5.60
CA ASP A 79 -6.58 10.18 -5.24
C ASP A 79 -7.00 10.40 -3.77
N SER A 80 -6.57 11.50 -3.16
CA SER A 80 -6.86 11.87 -1.76
C SER A 80 -8.34 12.12 -1.45
N THR A 81 -9.20 12.13 -2.45
CA THR A 81 -10.66 12.22 -2.27
C THR A 81 -11.34 10.85 -2.18
N LYS A 82 -10.56 9.76 -2.28
CA LYS A 82 -11.03 8.36 -2.37
C LYS A 82 -10.67 7.56 -1.11
N ASP A 83 -11.01 8.06 0.08
CA ASP A 83 -10.71 7.40 1.35
C ASP A 83 -11.48 6.08 1.52
N PHE A 84 -11.01 5.23 2.46
CA PHE A 84 -11.65 3.97 2.87
C PHE A 84 -11.76 2.92 1.77
N VAL A 85 -10.78 2.84 0.88
CA VAL A 85 -10.72 1.83 -0.18
C VAL A 85 -9.93 0.60 0.30
N THR A 86 -10.52 -0.57 0.07
CA THR A 86 -9.87 -1.87 0.30
C THR A 86 -9.71 -2.61 -1.02
N LEU A 87 -8.47 -2.97 -1.37
CA LEU A 87 -8.15 -3.86 -2.49
C LEU A 87 -7.98 -5.29 -2.00
N THR A 88 -8.60 -6.24 -2.66
CA THR A 88 -8.39 -7.67 -2.38
C THR A 88 -8.07 -8.41 -3.67
N GLY A 89 -6.83 -8.90 -3.78
CA GLY A 89 -6.45 -9.80 -4.87
C GLY A 89 -6.95 -11.21 -4.63
N ALA A 90 -7.27 -11.93 -5.69
CA ALA A 90 -7.67 -13.33 -5.61
C ALA A 90 -6.51 -14.23 -5.14
N ASP A 91 -5.29 -13.92 -5.55
CA ASP A 91 -4.05 -14.61 -5.14
C ASP A 91 -2.84 -13.69 -5.32
N LYS A 92 -1.96 -13.63 -4.31
CA LYS A 92 -0.83 -12.69 -4.32
C LYS A 92 0.23 -12.96 -5.39
N PHE A 93 0.31 -14.17 -5.92
CA PHE A 93 1.29 -14.51 -6.95
C PHE A 93 0.74 -14.29 -8.36
N ASN A 94 -0.58 -14.27 -8.49
CA ASN A 94 -1.29 -14.18 -9.76
C ASN A 94 -2.09 -12.88 -9.95
N THR A 95 -2.27 -12.07 -8.89
CA THR A 95 -2.84 -10.71 -8.99
C THR A 95 -1.69 -9.71 -8.91
N ILE A 96 -1.23 -9.22 -10.06
CA ILE A 96 -0.01 -8.41 -10.18
C ILE A 96 -0.36 -7.04 -10.73
N LEU A 97 -0.08 -5.99 -9.96
CA LEU A 97 -0.18 -4.59 -10.36
C LEU A 97 1.23 -4.11 -10.68
N THR A 98 1.48 -3.73 -11.93
CA THR A 98 2.84 -3.41 -12.38
C THR A 98 2.88 -2.21 -13.32
N TYR A 99 4.02 -1.52 -13.33
CA TYR A 99 4.39 -0.55 -14.35
C TYR A 99 5.92 -0.51 -14.46
N ASN A 100 6.49 0.31 -15.37
CA ASN A 100 7.93 0.29 -15.64
C ASN A 100 8.57 1.68 -15.76
N ASP A 101 7.99 2.67 -15.12
CA ASP A 101 8.61 3.99 -15.05
C ASP A 101 9.80 3.98 -14.09
N HIS A 102 10.86 4.69 -14.45
CA HIS A 102 12.08 4.85 -13.67
C HIS A 102 12.67 6.25 -13.87
N THR A 103 13.51 6.68 -12.97
CA THR A 103 14.24 7.96 -13.08
C THR A 103 15.04 8.03 -14.40
N GLY A 104 14.92 9.13 -15.10
CA GLY A 104 15.59 9.39 -16.40
C GLY A 104 14.81 8.92 -17.62
N LYS A 105 13.76 8.09 -17.49
CA LYS A 105 12.86 7.74 -18.60
C LYS A 105 12.02 8.95 -18.99
N LEU A 106 11.73 9.12 -20.28
CA LEU A 106 10.78 10.12 -20.74
C LEU A 106 9.34 9.63 -20.58
N SER A 107 8.49 10.50 -20.04
CA SER A 107 7.04 10.24 -20.00
C SER A 107 6.44 10.36 -21.42
N PRO A 108 5.21 9.88 -21.66
CA PRO A 108 4.51 10.09 -22.93
C PRO A 108 4.31 11.57 -23.30
N LYS A 109 4.42 12.49 -22.32
CA LYS A 109 4.33 13.94 -22.54
C LYS A 109 5.68 14.60 -22.80
N GLY A 110 6.79 13.83 -22.76
CA GLY A 110 8.16 14.32 -22.94
C GLY A 110 8.86 14.79 -21.67
N ASP A 111 8.23 14.78 -20.51
CA ASP A 111 8.86 15.14 -19.24
C ASP A 111 9.80 14.04 -18.76
N THR A 112 10.92 14.41 -18.14
CA THR A 112 11.81 13.44 -17.52
C THR A 112 11.23 12.93 -16.21
N ILE A 113 11.04 11.62 -16.10
CA ILE A 113 10.59 10.96 -14.88
C ILE A 113 11.70 11.04 -13.82
N ASN A 114 11.32 11.32 -12.58
CA ASN A 114 12.18 11.27 -11.40
C ASN A 114 11.62 10.27 -10.39
N THR A 115 12.30 10.05 -9.26
CA THR A 115 11.87 9.10 -8.24
C THR A 115 10.41 9.30 -7.82
N ARG A 116 9.97 10.56 -7.61
CA ARG A 116 8.60 10.88 -7.17
C ARG A 116 7.54 10.72 -8.27
N THR A 117 7.94 10.50 -9.49
CA THR A 117 7.03 10.27 -10.64
C THR A 117 7.21 8.90 -11.28
N SER A 118 8.10 8.04 -10.73
CA SER A 118 8.39 6.71 -11.25
C SER A 118 7.46 5.60 -10.72
N TRP A 119 6.54 5.92 -9.84
CA TRP A 119 5.67 4.93 -9.18
C TRP A 119 4.81 4.12 -10.15
N SER A 120 4.62 2.85 -9.84
CA SER A 120 3.58 2.02 -10.46
C SER A 120 2.22 2.28 -9.83
N PHE A 121 2.18 2.39 -8.49
CA PHE A 121 0.96 2.74 -7.75
C PHE A 121 1.25 3.83 -6.72
N LYS A 122 0.50 4.94 -6.80
CA LYS A 122 0.53 6.03 -5.81
C LYS A 122 -0.77 6.10 -5.03
N ILE A 123 -0.67 6.18 -3.71
CA ILE A 123 -1.78 6.22 -2.76
C ILE A 123 -1.75 7.54 -2.01
N LEU A 124 -2.70 8.41 -2.31
CA LEU A 124 -2.91 9.68 -1.59
C LEU A 124 -4.07 9.59 -0.59
N ALA A 125 -4.92 8.57 -0.72
CA ALA A 125 -6.11 8.35 0.08
C ALA A 125 -5.77 7.83 1.48
N ASP A 126 -6.49 8.31 2.49
CA ASP A 126 -6.44 7.82 3.85
C ASP A 126 -7.24 6.52 4.03
N ASN A 127 -6.90 5.75 5.07
CA ASN A 127 -7.59 4.50 5.42
C ASN A 127 -7.63 3.47 4.28
N PHE A 128 -6.58 3.46 3.47
CA PHE A 128 -6.42 2.46 2.42
C PHE A 128 -5.99 1.11 2.99
N SER A 129 -6.49 0.03 2.41
CA SER A 129 -6.04 -1.32 2.75
C SER A 129 -5.85 -2.17 1.49
N ALA A 130 -4.86 -3.07 1.51
CA ALA A 130 -4.67 -4.04 0.44
C ALA A 130 -4.31 -5.42 1.00
N SER A 131 -4.77 -6.48 0.33
CA SER A 131 -4.42 -7.85 0.68
C SER A 131 -4.29 -8.75 -0.55
N ASN A 132 -3.40 -9.75 -0.46
CA ASN A 132 -3.19 -10.79 -1.47
C ASN A 132 -2.84 -10.25 -2.88
N ILE A 133 -2.00 -9.24 -2.97
CA ILE A 133 -1.62 -8.58 -4.22
C ILE A 133 -0.09 -8.49 -4.32
N THR A 134 0.46 -8.66 -5.53
CA THR A 134 1.81 -8.24 -5.88
C THR A 134 1.77 -6.83 -6.47
N PHE A 135 2.50 -5.91 -5.87
CA PHE A 135 2.82 -4.58 -6.37
C PHE A 135 4.25 -4.62 -6.93
N GLN A 136 4.40 -4.26 -8.19
CA GLN A 136 5.68 -4.39 -8.87
C GLN A 136 6.03 -3.11 -9.65
N ASN A 137 7.33 -2.79 -9.69
CA ASN A 137 7.88 -1.99 -10.76
C ASN A 137 8.82 -2.89 -11.57
N ASP A 138 8.50 -3.14 -12.84
CA ASP A 138 9.21 -4.04 -13.71
C ASP A 138 10.31 -3.37 -14.54
N ALA A 139 10.75 -2.17 -14.16
CA ALA A 139 11.97 -1.57 -14.68
C ALA A 139 13.18 -2.47 -14.39
N GLY A 140 14.10 -2.54 -15.34
CA GLY A 140 15.26 -3.44 -15.27
C GLY A 140 16.15 -3.20 -14.06
N PHE A 141 16.98 -4.19 -13.73
CA PHE A 141 17.89 -4.16 -12.57
C PHE A 141 18.80 -2.92 -12.52
N SER A 142 19.20 -2.40 -13.67
CA SER A 142 20.09 -1.24 -13.83
C SER A 142 19.34 0.07 -14.12
N ALA A 143 18.02 0.10 -14.05
CA ALA A 143 17.22 1.28 -14.41
C ALA A 143 17.37 2.47 -13.44
N GLY A 144 17.92 2.24 -12.24
CA GLY A 144 17.97 3.23 -11.17
C GLY A 144 16.68 3.23 -10.35
N GLN A 145 16.30 4.39 -9.80
CA GLN A 145 15.12 4.52 -8.93
C GLN A 145 13.83 4.23 -9.70
N ALA A 146 13.04 3.29 -9.21
CA ALA A 146 11.84 2.78 -9.86
C ALA A 146 10.84 2.28 -8.79
N VAL A 147 9.92 3.15 -8.40
CA VAL A 147 9.02 2.93 -7.27
C VAL A 147 7.89 1.98 -7.65
N ALA A 148 7.71 0.89 -6.90
CA ALA A 148 6.54 0.03 -7.05
C ALA A 148 5.31 0.64 -6.38
N VAL A 149 5.46 1.09 -5.13
CA VAL A 149 4.39 1.79 -4.40
C VAL A 149 4.93 3.04 -3.72
N GLU A 150 4.29 4.18 -3.97
CA GLU A 150 4.40 5.40 -3.17
C GLU A 150 3.14 5.55 -2.32
N SER A 151 3.29 5.52 -0.99
CA SER A 151 2.18 5.62 -0.04
C SER A 151 2.32 6.90 0.79
N ASP A 152 1.42 7.86 0.54
CA ASP A 152 1.33 9.16 1.23
C ASP A 152 0.14 9.23 2.19
N GLY A 153 -0.89 8.40 1.99
CA GLY A 153 -2.09 8.37 2.81
C GLY A 153 -1.83 7.89 4.24
N ASP A 154 -2.56 8.44 5.21
CA ASP A 154 -2.50 8.01 6.61
C ASP A 154 -3.34 6.75 6.86
N ARG A 155 -2.91 5.92 7.81
CA ARG A 155 -3.58 4.66 8.18
C ARG A 155 -3.69 3.66 7.02
N THR A 156 -2.61 3.56 6.25
CA THR A 156 -2.49 2.60 5.16
C THR A 156 -2.12 1.22 5.70
N ARG A 157 -2.73 0.14 5.17
CA ARG A 157 -2.47 -1.23 5.59
C ARG A 157 -2.22 -2.16 4.41
N PHE A 158 -1.22 -3.02 4.55
CA PHE A 158 -0.97 -4.10 3.60
C PHE A 158 -0.84 -5.42 4.35
N THR A 159 -1.59 -6.43 3.94
CA THR A 159 -1.55 -7.76 4.56
C THR A 159 -1.31 -8.82 3.48
N ASN A 160 -0.33 -9.69 3.70
CA ASN A 160 0.00 -10.78 2.78
C ASN A 160 0.22 -10.30 1.32
N CYS A 161 0.85 -9.14 1.14
CA CYS A 161 1.19 -8.55 -0.15
C CYS A 161 2.67 -8.79 -0.50
N ARG A 162 3.00 -8.59 -1.78
CA ARG A 162 4.38 -8.61 -2.27
C ARG A 162 4.72 -7.27 -2.89
N PHE A 163 5.92 -6.75 -2.60
CA PHE A 163 6.49 -5.52 -3.19
C PHE A 163 7.76 -5.89 -3.93
N ILE A 164 7.72 -5.82 -5.24
CA ILE A 164 8.74 -6.39 -6.13
C ILE A 164 9.34 -5.28 -6.97
N GLY A 165 10.66 -5.16 -6.94
CA GLY A 165 11.37 -4.18 -7.75
C GLY A 165 12.88 -4.24 -7.53
N ASN A 166 13.56 -3.14 -7.80
CA ASN A 166 15.00 -3.01 -7.66
C ASN A 166 15.37 -1.85 -6.74
N GLN A 167 15.86 -0.72 -7.24
CA GLN A 167 16.15 0.43 -6.40
C GLN A 167 14.87 1.21 -6.08
N ASP A 168 14.69 1.64 -4.82
CA ASP A 168 13.60 2.52 -4.37
C ASP A 168 12.19 1.90 -4.53
N VAL A 169 11.98 0.65 -4.09
CA VAL A 169 10.75 -0.11 -4.35
C VAL A 169 9.53 0.43 -3.61
N LEU A 170 9.68 0.63 -2.29
CA LEU A 170 8.60 1.05 -1.40
C LEU A 170 8.90 2.43 -0.82
N PHE A 171 8.24 3.43 -1.36
CA PHE A 171 8.32 4.82 -0.91
C PHE A 171 7.22 5.11 0.11
N THR A 172 7.56 5.00 1.39
CA THR A 172 6.67 5.31 2.50
C THR A 172 6.81 6.80 2.83
N ASN A 173 6.07 7.63 2.10
CA ASN A 173 6.23 9.07 2.15
C ASN A 173 5.22 9.74 3.09
N ASN A 174 5.30 11.08 3.20
CA ASN A 174 4.49 11.94 4.06
C ASN A 174 4.75 11.72 5.57
N GLU A 175 5.33 12.72 6.21
CA GLU A 175 5.68 12.71 7.64
C GLU A 175 4.50 12.52 8.59
N LYS A 176 3.25 12.78 8.13
CA LYS A 176 2.03 12.55 8.90
C LYS A 176 1.45 11.16 8.70
N SER A 177 1.94 10.43 7.72
CA SER A 177 1.44 9.10 7.38
C SER A 177 1.91 8.04 8.40
N ARG A 178 0.99 7.17 8.77
CA ARG A 178 1.23 5.95 9.54
C ARG A 178 0.84 4.76 8.69
N GLN A 179 1.72 3.78 8.58
CA GLN A 179 1.55 2.66 7.66
C GLN A 179 1.86 1.34 8.37
N TYR A 180 1.10 0.30 8.06
CA TYR A 180 1.23 -1.02 8.64
C TYR A 180 1.33 -2.09 7.57
N TYR A 181 2.39 -2.89 7.62
CA TYR A 181 2.67 -3.99 6.71
C TYR A 181 2.73 -5.28 7.52
N GLN A 182 1.87 -6.24 7.21
CA GLN A 182 1.81 -7.51 7.93
C GLN A 182 1.99 -8.68 6.97
N GLN A 183 2.94 -9.59 7.29
CA GLN A 183 3.20 -10.80 6.52
C GLN A 183 3.46 -10.52 5.03
N CYS A 184 4.07 -9.37 4.75
CA CYS A 184 4.42 -8.96 3.40
C CYS A 184 5.81 -9.45 3.01
N TYR A 185 6.00 -9.69 1.71
CA TYR A 185 7.30 -9.93 1.09
C TYR A 185 7.75 -8.66 0.37
N ILE A 186 8.97 -8.19 0.66
CA ILE A 186 9.53 -6.97 0.07
C ILE A 186 10.93 -7.27 -0.42
N GLU A 187 11.18 -7.08 -1.73
CA GLU A 187 12.51 -7.30 -2.30
C GLU A 187 13.02 -6.10 -3.08
N GLY A 188 14.33 -5.90 -3.06
CA GLY A 188 14.97 -4.84 -3.83
C GLY A 188 16.49 -4.86 -3.77
N THR A 189 17.11 -3.83 -4.37
CA THR A 189 18.56 -3.69 -4.45
C THR A 189 19.12 -2.61 -3.53
N THR A 190 18.72 -1.37 -3.70
CA THR A 190 19.27 -0.21 -2.99
C THR A 190 18.12 0.63 -2.43
N ASP A 191 18.19 0.98 -1.13
CA ASP A 191 17.25 1.88 -0.47
C ASP A 191 15.79 1.48 -0.72
N PHE A 192 15.54 0.16 -0.82
CA PHE A 192 14.28 -0.33 -1.36
C PHE A 192 13.07 -0.17 -0.41
N ILE A 193 13.31 0.29 0.82
CA ILE A 193 12.29 0.80 1.75
C ILE A 193 12.76 2.19 2.21
N PHE A 194 12.08 3.26 1.78
CA PHE A 194 12.56 4.60 2.05
C PHE A 194 11.41 5.61 2.26
N GLY A 195 11.73 6.76 2.88
CA GLY A 195 10.77 7.85 3.10
C GLY A 195 10.68 8.33 4.54
N SER A 196 9.64 9.13 4.84
CA SER A 196 9.50 9.89 6.09
C SER A 196 8.34 9.44 6.98
N ALA A 197 7.51 8.50 6.52
CA ALA A 197 6.36 8.01 7.29
C ALA A 197 6.77 7.25 8.55
N THR A 198 5.85 7.15 9.50
CA THR A 198 5.95 6.21 10.61
C THR A 198 5.38 4.86 10.18
N VAL A 199 6.21 3.82 10.16
CA VAL A 199 5.84 2.52 9.57
C VAL A 199 6.13 1.38 10.52
N TRP A 200 5.20 0.44 10.60
CA TRP A 200 5.37 -0.83 11.32
C TRP A 200 5.30 -1.99 10.34
N PHE A 201 6.40 -2.76 10.29
CA PHE A 201 6.51 -4.02 9.55
C PHE A 201 6.42 -5.16 10.54
N GLU A 202 5.38 -5.99 10.42
CA GLU A 202 5.10 -7.11 11.30
C GLU A 202 5.24 -8.43 10.55
N GLN A 203 6.15 -9.29 10.99
CA GLN A 203 6.35 -10.63 10.41
C GLN A 203 6.56 -10.60 8.88
N CYS A 204 7.25 -9.57 8.39
CA CYS A 204 7.55 -9.41 6.98
C CYS A 204 8.84 -10.14 6.60
N HIS A 205 8.91 -10.56 5.33
CA HIS A 205 10.13 -11.10 4.72
C HIS A 205 10.76 -10.03 3.84
N ILE A 206 11.96 -9.59 4.18
CA ILE A 206 12.72 -8.55 3.50
C ILE A 206 13.89 -9.21 2.77
N HIS A 207 13.95 -9.08 1.45
CA HIS A 207 14.94 -9.78 0.62
C HIS A 207 15.82 -8.83 -0.18
N SER A 208 17.13 -8.91 0.01
CA SER A 208 18.12 -8.10 -0.68
C SER A 208 18.66 -8.80 -1.93
N LYS A 209 18.71 -8.07 -3.05
CA LYS A 209 19.20 -8.58 -4.35
C LYS A 209 20.55 -7.98 -4.78
N LYS A 210 21.16 -7.12 -3.95
CA LYS A 210 22.44 -6.46 -4.24
C LYS A 210 23.13 -6.06 -2.96
N ASN A 211 24.47 -6.06 -2.94
CA ASN A 211 25.27 -5.48 -1.88
C ASN A 211 25.02 -3.95 -1.83
N SER A 212 24.10 -3.53 -0.99
CA SER A 212 23.70 -2.12 -0.83
C SER A 212 22.98 -1.91 0.51
N HIS A 213 21.83 -1.23 0.53
CA HIS A 213 21.14 -0.81 1.74
C HIS A 213 19.67 -1.23 1.70
N VAL A 214 19.15 -1.79 2.81
CA VAL A 214 17.72 -2.16 2.94
C VAL A 214 16.88 -0.89 3.05
N THR A 215 17.19 -0.04 4.03
CA THR A 215 16.38 1.16 4.31
C THR A 215 17.13 2.47 4.07
N ALA A 216 16.38 3.51 3.64
CA ALA A 216 16.82 4.89 3.57
C ALA A 216 15.76 5.80 4.23
N ALA A 217 15.72 5.80 5.56
CA ALA A 217 14.75 6.59 6.31
C ALA A 217 15.07 8.09 6.29
N SER A 218 14.02 8.91 6.29
CA SER A 218 14.10 10.37 6.41
C SER A 218 13.16 10.91 7.49
N THR A 219 13.05 10.18 8.59
CA THR A 219 12.15 10.48 9.70
C THR A 219 12.39 11.89 10.24
N PRO A 220 11.37 12.74 10.41
CA PRO A 220 11.50 14.06 11.01
C PRO A 220 11.90 14.00 12.49
N PRO A 221 12.51 15.09 13.04
CA PRO A 221 13.00 15.13 14.41
C PRO A 221 11.90 15.02 15.48
N ASP A 222 10.69 15.48 15.18
CA ASP A 222 9.53 15.48 16.08
C ASP A 222 8.79 14.14 16.14
N LYS A 223 9.10 13.19 15.25
CA LYS A 223 8.47 11.87 15.25
C LYS A 223 9.12 10.95 16.25
N LYS A 224 8.31 10.36 17.11
CA LYS A 224 8.80 9.38 18.10
C LYS A 224 9.39 8.14 17.42
N TRP A 225 8.71 7.62 16.39
CA TRP A 225 9.12 6.45 15.63
C TRP A 225 9.28 6.77 14.14
N GLY A 226 10.20 6.06 13.48
CA GLY A 226 10.29 5.95 12.03
C GLY A 226 9.84 4.56 11.59
N TYR A 227 10.78 3.72 11.16
CA TYR A 227 10.51 2.34 10.77
C TYR A 227 10.72 1.39 11.94
N VAL A 228 9.72 0.56 12.20
CA VAL A 228 9.77 -0.52 13.19
C VAL A 228 9.60 -1.85 12.43
N PHE A 229 10.62 -2.69 12.46
CA PHE A 229 10.57 -4.06 11.97
C PHE A 229 10.45 -4.98 13.19
N ASN A 230 9.33 -5.70 13.31
CA ASN A 230 9.10 -6.63 14.40
C ASN A 230 8.88 -8.05 13.88
N ASP A 231 9.61 -9.02 14.46
CA ASP A 231 9.56 -10.43 14.06
C ASP A 231 9.75 -10.67 12.54
N CYS A 232 10.54 -9.82 11.88
CA CYS A 232 10.82 -9.90 10.45
C CYS A 232 11.97 -10.86 10.15
N ILE A 233 12.00 -11.34 8.90
CA ILE A 233 13.08 -12.20 8.39
C ILE A 233 13.82 -11.43 7.29
N LEU A 234 15.13 -11.22 7.47
CA LEU A 234 15.97 -10.57 6.48
C LEU A 234 16.84 -11.63 5.80
N THR A 235 16.72 -11.74 4.48
CA THR A 235 17.51 -12.64 3.63
C THR A 235 18.11 -11.88 2.44
N GLY A 236 19.00 -12.51 1.72
CA GLY A 236 19.56 -11.97 0.48
C GLY A 236 19.97 -13.09 -0.46
N ASP A 237 20.25 -12.73 -1.72
CA ASP A 237 20.85 -13.66 -2.67
C ASP A 237 22.15 -14.23 -2.11
N THR A 238 22.44 -15.49 -2.39
CA THR A 238 23.52 -16.26 -1.73
C THR A 238 24.92 -15.66 -1.91
N SER A 239 25.13 -14.81 -2.90
CA SER A 239 26.42 -14.14 -3.15
C SER A 239 26.62 -12.83 -2.36
N LEU A 240 25.63 -12.42 -1.57
CA LEU A 240 25.65 -11.12 -0.88
C LEU A 240 26.21 -11.26 0.54
N HIS A 241 27.17 -10.39 0.89
CA HIS A 241 27.81 -10.34 2.21
C HIS A 241 28.10 -8.90 2.69
N ASN A 242 27.62 -7.89 1.97
CA ASN A 242 27.90 -6.49 2.28
C ASN A 242 26.63 -5.60 2.15
N VAL A 243 25.53 -6.10 2.64
CA VAL A 243 24.28 -5.33 2.74
C VAL A 243 24.22 -4.65 4.10
N SER A 244 23.74 -3.40 4.17
CA SER A 244 23.42 -2.77 5.46
C SER A 244 21.93 -2.78 5.75
N LEU A 245 21.57 -2.85 7.02
CA LEU A 245 20.21 -2.70 7.53
C LEU A 245 19.58 -1.36 7.11
N GLY A 246 20.42 -0.34 6.90
CA GLY A 246 20.00 0.94 6.40
C GLY A 246 21.04 2.03 6.47
N ARG A 247 20.71 3.17 5.85
CA ARG A 247 21.48 4.42 5.92
C ARG A 247 20.54 5.63 6.09
N PRO A 248 20.96 6.70 6.81
CA PRO A 248 20.10 7.83 7.10
C PRO A 248 20.03 8.79 5.90
N TRP A 249 18.93 8.76 5.13
CA TRP A 249 18.73 9.69 4.01
C TRP A 249 18.68 11.16 4.48
N ARG A 250 18.16 11.39 5.69
CA ARG A 250 18.12 12.72 6.33
C ARG A 250 18.60 12.62 7.78
N PRO A 251 18.99 13.75 8.42
CA PRO A 251 19.18 13.80 9.86
C PRO A 251 17.93 13.29 10.59
N TYR A 252 18.11 12.75 11.80
CA TYR A 252 17.07 12.20 12.69
C TYR A 252 16.36 10.93 12.16
N ALA A 253 16.83 10.35 11.05
CA ALA A 253 16.31 9.07 10.56
C ALA A 253 16.21 8.04 11.70
N ALA A 254 15.09 7.35 11.79
CA ALA A 254 14.81 6.38 12.84
C ALA A 254 14.41 5.04 12.25
N VAL A 255 15.13 3.98 12.61
CA VAL A 255 14.86 2.60 12.21
C VAL A 255 15.18 1.68 13.38
N VAL A 256 14.30 0.75 13.68
CA VAL A 256 14.55 -0.27 14.70
C VAL A 256 14.17 -1.66 14.18
N TYR A 257 15.02 -2.64 14.46
CA TYR A 257 14.74 -4.06 14.24
C TYR A 257 14.60 -4.77 15.59
N ILE A 258 13.47 -5.42 15.81
CA ILE A 258 13.09 -6.07 17.08
C ILE A 258 12.80 -7.55 16.77
N HIS A 259 13.48 -8.47 17.45
CA HIS A 259 13.32 -9.93 17.32
C HIS A 259 13.41 -10.44 15.87
N CYS A 260 14.16 -9.76 15.01
CA CYS A 260 14.29 -10.11 13.61
C CYS A 260 15.39 -11.17 13.39
N PHE A 261 15.16 -12.06 12.42
CA PHE A 261 16.22 -12.90 11.88
C PHE A 261 17.08 -12.07 10.92
N ILE A 262 18.39 -12.00 11.18
CA ILE A 262 19.36 -11.27 10.35
C ILE A 262 20.26 -12.26 9.63
N GLY A 263 20.02 -12.43 8.32
CA GLY A 263 20.76 -13.35 7.46
C GLY A 263 22.21 -12.93 7.21
N GLU A 264 23.03 -13.85 6.72
CA GLU A 264 24.48 -13.71 6.50
C GLU A 264 24.88 -12.61 5.49
N HIS A 265 23.92 -12.16 4.65
CA HIS A 265 24.14 -11.08 3.68
C HIS A 265 24.36 -9.71 4.34
N ILE A 266 23.95 -9.53 5.61
CA ILE A 266 24.14 -8.28 6.34
C ILE A 266 25.58 -8.19 6.85
N LYS A 267 26.27 -7.10 6.51
CA LYS A 267 27.64 -6.83 6.97
C LYS A 267 27.73 -6.69 8.49
N PRO A 268 28.87 -7.02 9.11
CA PRO A 268 29.03 -6.98 10.56
C PRO A 268 28.71 -5.61 11.19
N GLU A 269 29.08 -4.52 10.55
CA GLU A 269 28.79 -3.15 11.02
C GLU A 269 27.28 -2.86 11.09
N GLY A 270 26.46 -3.65 10.42
CA GLY A 270 25.02 -3.58 10.37
C GLY A 270 24.49 -2.37 9.60
N TRP A 271 25.01 -1.21 9.84
CA TRP A 271 24.53 0.06 9.31
C TRP A 271 25.55 0.80 8.44
N SER A 272 25.09 1.72 7.62
CA SER A 272 25.93 2.63 6.84
C SER A 272 25.54 4.06 7.10
N ASN A 273 26.48 4.99 6.92
CA ASN A 273 26.15 6.41 6.86
C ASN A 273 25.66 6.77 5.45
N TRP A 274 25.03 7.92 5.33
CA TRP A 274 24.66 8.52 4.05
C TRP A 274 25.87 9.26 3.46
N ASN A 275 26.64 8.56 2.63
CA ASN A 275 27.87 9.12 2.05
C ASN A 275 28.76 9.77 3.15
N ASN A 276 29.29 10.95 2.89
CA ASN A 276 30.16 11.72 3.80
C ASN A 276 29.39 12.78 4.62
N THR A 277 28.08 12.54 4.89
CA THR A 277 27.26 13.45 5.70
C THR A 277 27.42 13.18 7.20
N ASP A 278 26.98 14.13 8.01
CA ASP A 278 26.90 14.01 9.48
C ASP A 278 25.56 13.42 9.96
N ASN A 279 24.74 12.88 9.06
CA ASN A 279 23.40 12.37 9.42
C ASN A 279 23.45 11.32 10.53
N TYR A 280 24.49 10.48 10.56
CA TYR A 280 24.67 9.45 11.57
C TYR A 280 24.72 10.01 13.02
N LYS A 281 25.13 11.26 13.21
CA LYS A 281 25.23 11.89 14.54
C LYS A 281 23.89 12.10 15.21
N THR A 282 22.82 12.15 14.43
CA THR A 282 21.45 12.40 14.92
C THR A 282 20.49 11.24 14.69
N THR A 283 20.96 10.14 14.07
CA THR A 283 20.11 8.97 13.82
C THR A 283 19.65 8.30 15.11
N ARG A 284 18.50 7.67 15.01
CA ARG A 284 17.90 6.84 16.05
C ARG A 284 17.77 5.40 15.54
N TYR A 285 18.94 4.83 15.16
CA TYR A 285 19.05 3.47 14.67
C TYR A 285 19.28 2.51 15.83
N ALA A 286 18.45 1.48 15.93
CA ALA A 286 18.50 0.57 17.06
C ALA A 286 18.15 -0.87 16.68
N GLU A 287 18.58 -1.79 17.53
CA GLU A 287 18.29 -3.21 17.46
C GLU A 287 17.90 -3.74 18.85
N TYR A 288 17.07 -4.80 18.86
CA TYR A 288 16.71 -5.46 20.12
C TYR A 288 16.53 -6.97 19.90
N LYS A 289 17.37 -7.77 20.58
CA LYS A 289 17.29 -9.25 20.61
C LYS A 289 17.09 -9.87 19.23
N ASN A 290 17.72 -9.29 18.20
CA ASN A 290 17.78 -9.92 16.88
C ASN A 290 18.62 -11.18 16.93
N TYR A 291 18.40 -12.12 16.03
CA TYR A 291 19.08 -13.39 15.99
C TYR A 291 19.49 -13.75 14.54
N GLY A 292 20.29 -14.78 14.38
CA GLY A 292 20.81 -15.21 13.09
C GLY A 292 22.30 -14.90 12.88
N PRO A 293 22.89 -15.31 11.75
CA PRO A 293 24.34 -15.31 11.58
C PRO A 293 24.99 -13.92 11.60
N SER A 294 24.24 -12.87 11.24
CA SER A 294 24.75 -11.50 11.25
C SER A 294 24.09 -10.60 12.31
N ALA A 295 23.60 -11.15 13.40
CA ALA A 295 22.95 -10.40 14.47
C ALA A 295 23.88 -10.02 15.65
N ASP A 296 25.21 -10.19 15.52
CA ASP A 296 26.17 -9.92 16.60
C ASP A 296 26.20 -8.42 16.93
N PRO A 297 25.71 -7.98 18.12
CA PRO A 297 25.65 -6.56 18.48
C PRO A 297 27.02 -5.95 18.74
N LEU A 298 28.05 -6.75 19.03
CA LEU A 298 29.42 -6.28 19.33
C LEU A 298 30.14 -5.77 18.09
N LYS A 299 29.69 -6.14 16.91
CA LYS A 299 30.28 -5.74 15.63
C LYS A 299 29.62 -4.51 15.00
N ARG A 300 28.53 -4.01 15.59
CA ARG A 300 27.80 -2.85 15.06
C ARG A 300 28.61 -1.55 15.15
N VAL A 301 28.28 -0.63 14.25
CA VAL A 301 28.79 0.74 14.35
C VAL A 301 28.44 1.35 15.71
N THR A 302 29.34 2.15 16.26
CA THR A 302 29.23 2.70 17.63
C THR A 302 28.06 3.69 17.81
N TRP A 303 27.53 4.22 16.75
CA TRP A 303 26.39 5.15 16.78
C TRP A 303 25.01 4.46 16.65
N ALA A 304 24.97 3.16 16.40
CA ALA A 304 23.74 2.39 16.52
C ALA A 304 23.57 1.83 17.93
N ARG A 305 22.33 1.71 18.38
CA ARG A 305 22.03 1.34 19.77
C ARG A 305 21.49 -0.08 19.87
N GLN A 306 21.81 -0.73 20.99
CA GLN A 306 21.06 -1.90 21.46
C GLN A 306 20.05 -1.42 22.50
N LEU A 307 18.76 -1.69 22.31
CA LEU A 307 17.72 -1.29 23.26
C LEU A 307 17.74 -2.20 24.49
N SER A 308 17.44 -1.63 25.64
CA SER A 308 17.17 -2.38 26.87
C SER A 308 15.75 -2.95 26.87
N ASP A 309 15.48 -3.90 27.81
CA ASP A 309 14.16 -4.48 28.03
C ASP A 309 13.10 -3.41 28.41
N GLU A 310 13.51 -2.30 29.01
CA GLU A 310 12.61 -1.16 29.30
C GLU A 310 12.35 -0.30 28.07
N GLU A 311 13.38 0.02 27.29
CA GLU A 311 13.24 0.87 26.11
C GLU A 311 12.37 0.23 25.03
N VAL A 312 12.47 -1.09 24.82
CA VAL A 312 11.67 -1.79 23.83
C VAL A 312 10.16 -1.76 24.11
N LYS A 313 9.73 -1.62 25.39
CA LYS A 313 8.31 -1.48 25.77
C LYS A 313 7.63 -0.25 25.16
N GLU A 314 8.43 0.75 24.77
CA GLU A 314 7.93 1.92 24.06
C GLU A 314 7.43 1.59 22.63
N TYR A 315 7.94 0.51 22.03
CA TYR A 315 7.52 0.00 20.72
C TYR A 315 6.35 -0.96 20.91
N ASN A 316 5.15 -0.43 20.95
CA ASN A 316 3.93 -1.19 21.21
C ASN A 316 2.97 -1.13 20.02
N LEU A 317 2.77 -2.28 19.37
CA LEU A 317 1.91 -2.41 18.19
C LEU A 317 0.45 -1.99 18.46
N GLN A 318 -0.11 -2.35 19.62
CA GLN A 318 -1.50 -1.97 19.95
C GLN A 318 -1.63 -0.45 20.07
N LYS A 319 -0.64 0.21 20.68
CA LYS A 319 -0.58 1.67 20.77
C LYS A 319 -0.43 2.30 19.38
N PHE A 320 0.40 1.73 18.53
CA PHE A 320 0.55 2.15 17.15
C PHE A 320 -0.76 2.00 16.37
N LEU A 321 -1.43 0.85 16.46
CA LEU A 321 -2.67 0.54 15.77
C LEU A 321 -3.91 1.18 16.41
N SER A 322 -3.87 1.61 17.67
CA SER A 322 -5.05 2.19 18.35
C SER A 322 -5.66 3.38 17.60
N ASN A 323 -4.85 4.08 16.82
CA ASN A 323 -5.26 5.19 15.98
C ASN A 323 -5.58 4.79 14.52
N PHE A 324 -5.43 3.49 14.16
CA PHE A 324 -5.75 2.96 12.83
C PHE A 324 -7.18 2.45 12.71
N ILE A 325 -7.76 2.02 13.83
CA ILE A 325 -9.14 1.54 13.85
C ILE A 325 -10.02 2.79 13.95
N PRO A 326 -10.90 3.08 12.98
CA PRO A 326 -11.98 4.02 13.22
C PRO A 326 -12.66 3.57 14.51
N ALA A 327 -12.86 4.49 15.45
CA ALA A 327 -13.59 4.16 16.67
C ALA A 327 -14.81 3.32 16.25
N LYS A 328 -14.85 2.06 16.67
CA LYS A 328 -16.03 1.23 16.45
C LYS A 328 -17.20 2.09 16.90
N ASN A 329 -18.15 2.36 16.01
CA ASN A 329 -19.41 2.94 16.39
C ASN A 329 -19.84 2.21 17.67
N LYS A 330 -19.73 2.89 18.80
CA LYS A 330 -20.40 2.41 20.01
C LYS A 330 -21.85 2.41 19.60
N THR A 331 -22.35 1.21 19.35
CA THR A 331 -23.79 0.99 19.20
C THR A 331 -24.43 1.55 20.48
N PRO A 332 -25.45 2.39 20.36
CA PRO A 332 -26.12 3.02 21.50
C PRO A 332 -26.69 2.00 22.46
#